data_ed2c3b71cd83347d94658155c03538b8
#
_entry.id   ed2c3b71cd83347d94658155c03538b8
#
_cell.length_a   1.000
_cell.length_b   1.000
_cell.length_c   1.000
_cell.angle_alpha   90.00
_cell.angle_beta   90.00
_cell.angle_gamma   90.00
#
_symmetry.space_group_name_H-M   'P 1'
#
loop_
_entity.id
_entity.type
_entity.pdbx_description
1 polymer ?
#
loop_
_entity_poly.entity_id
_entity_poly.type
_entity_poly.pdbx_seq_one_letter_code
_entity_poly.pdbx_strand_id
1 'polypeptide(L)'
;MIGRRSFSCAVIIFNAWGCFEHQSARSWDAQAAPEIVTEILGAVRAVPGVTSVEKCRVRKSGFMRFADIHVRVAGESTVREGHDIAHSVKDRLLDGDFYLADVVVHIEPETHQD
;
A
#
# COMPACT_ATOMS: atom_id res chain seq x y z
N MET A 1 -21.14 -16.29 45.99
CA MET A 1 -21.85 -16.18 44.75
C MET A 1 -21.59 -14.87 44.00
N ILE A 2 -21.30 -13.82 44.71
CA ILE A 2 -20.95 -12.52 44.10
C ILE A 2 -19.64 -12.58 43.24
N GLY A 3 -18.66 -13.42 43.68
CA GLY A 3 -17.40 -13.59 42.95
C GLY A 3 -17.50 -14.25 41.56
N ARG A 4 -18.53 -15.08 41.34
CA ARG A 4 -18.71 -15.74 40.04
C ARG A 4 -19.19 -14.76 38.94
N ARG A 5 -20.03 -13.81 39.30
CA ARG A 5 -20.51 -12.80 38.34
C ARG A 5 -19.40 -11.84 37.95
N SER A 6 -18.57 -11.44 38.89
CA SER A 6 -17.43 -10.54 38.61
C SER A 6 -16.40 -11.20 37.72
N PHE A 7 -16.15 -12.49 37.87
CA PHE A 7 -15.20 -13.23 37.04
C PHE A 7 -15.66 -13.36 35.60
N SER A 8 -16.97 -13.64 35.39
CA SER A 8 -17.56 -13.72 34.06
C SER A 8 -17.51 -12.38 33.30
N CYS A 9 -17.77 -11.28 33.97
CA CYS A 9 -17.68 -9.94 33.39
C CYS A 9 -16.25 -9.60 32.94
N ALA A 10 -15.23 -9.96 33.76
CA ALA A 10 -13.84 -9.71 33.40
C ALA A 10 -13.42 -10.49 32.15
N VAL A 11 -13.83 -11.75 32.02
CA VAL A 11 -13.52 -12.57 30.84
C VAL A 11 -14.19 -12.01 29.58
N ILE A 12 -15.45 -11.58 29.69
CA ILE A 12 -16.19 -10.99 28.56
C ILE A 12 -15.52 -9.69 28.09
N ILE A 13 -15.13 -8.83 29.01
CA ILE A 13 -14.43 -7.57 28.70
C ILE A 13 -13.09 -7.84 28.01
N PHE A 14 -12.34 -8.80 28.50
CA PHE A 14 -11.06 -9.19 27.91
C PHE A 14 -11.20 -9.73 26.49
N ASN A 15 -12.18 -10.58 26.23
CA ASN A 15 -12.47 -11.11 24.91
C ASN A 15 -12.96 -10.01 23.94
N ALA A 16 -13.80 -9.11 24.41
CA ALA A 16 -14.27 -7.97 23.62
C ALA A 16 -13.12 -7.04 23.24
N TRP A 17 -12.18 -6.82 24.14
CA TRP A 17 -10.99 -6.01 23.88
C TRP A 17 -10.11 -6.65 22.78
N GLY A 18 -9.83 -7.93 22.88
CA GLY A 18 -9.04 -8.66 21.88
C GLY A 18 -9.70 -8.65 20.50
N CYS A 19 -11.02 -8.83 20.43
CA CYS A 19 -11.77 -8.72 19.18
C CYS A 19 -11.74 -7.29 18.60
N PHE A 20 -11.84 -6.30 19.45
CA PHE A 20 -11.80 -4.89 19.03
C PHE A 20 -10.44 -4.51 18.44
N GLU A 21 -9.34 -4.88 19.06
CA GLU A 21 -8.00 -4.63 18.51
C GLU A 21 -7.80 -5.31 17.15
N HIS A 22 -8.26 -6.53 17.01
CA HIS A 22 -8.10 -7.28 15.78
C HIS A 22 -8.95 -6.68 14.64
N GLN A 23 -10.16 -6.25 14.92
CA GLN A 23 -11.03 -5.57 13.95
C GLN A 23 -10.50 -4.18 13.60
N SER A 24 -9.99 -3.45 14.58
CA SER A 24 -9.42 -2.13 14.37
C SER A 24 -8.19 -2.20 13.43
N ALA A 25 -7.31 -3.17 13.62
CA ALA A 25 -6.17 -3.40 12.75
C ALA A 25 -6.59 -3.77 11.32
N ARG A 26 -7.74 -4.40 11.12
CA ARG A 26 -8.26 -4.76 9.80
C ARG A 26 -9.00 -3.62 9.09
N SER A 27 -9.61 -2.70 9.84
CA SER A 27 -10.39 -1.59 9.26
C SER A 27 -9.55 -0.36 8.93
N TRP A 28 -8.37 -0.21 9.54
CA TRP A 28 -7.48 0.93 9.38
C TRP A 28 -6.16 0.49 8.75
N ASP A 29 -5.93 0.72 7.49
CA ASP A 29 -4.63 0.56 6.81
C ASP A 29 -3.94 -0.80 6.99
N ALA A 30 -4.66 -1.91 6.82
CA ALA A 30 -3.99 -3.19 6.70
C ALA A 30 -3.16 -3.20 5.40
N GLN A 31 -1.85 -3.42 5.51
CA GLN A 31 -1.00 -3.59 4.34
C GLN A 31 -1.49 -4.78 3.53
N ALA A 32 -1.46 -4.63 2.21
CA ALA A 32 -1.82 -5.72 1.32
C ALA A 32 -0.84 -6.89 1.47
N ALA A 33 -1.28 -8.09 1.08
CA ALA A 33 -0.46 -9.29 1.12
C ALA A 33 0.87 -9.08 0.35
N PRO A 34 1.99 -9.62 0.83
CA PRO A 34 3.29 -9.43 0.17
C PRO A 34 3.33 -9.87 -1.29
N GLU A 35 2.55 -10.86 -1.67
CA GLU A 35 2.44 -11.36 -3.05
C GLU A 35 1.93 -10.28 -4.00
N ILE A 36 0.93 -9.52 -3.56
CA ILE A 36 0.34 -8.43 -4.35
C ILE A 36 1.35 -7.30 -4.53
N VAL A 37 2.06 -6.96 -3.47
CA VAL A 37 3.12 -5.94 -3.53
C VAL A 37 4.21 -6.35 -4.52
N THR A 38 4.61 -7.61 -4.52
CA THR A 38 5.61 -8.15 -5.45
C THR A 38 5.12 -8.06 -6.90
N GLU A 39 3.87 -8.41 -7.17
CA GLU A 39 3.28 -8.29 -8.51
C GLU A 39 3.20 -6.84 -8.98
N ILE A 40 2.80 -5.93 -8.11
CA ILE A 40 2.75 -4.50 -8.41
C ILE A 40 4.14 -3.97 -8.72
N LEU A 41 5.15 -4.32 -7.92
CA LEU A 41 6.53 -3.92 -8.16
C LEU A 41 7.05 -4.43 -9.50
N GLY A 42 6.72 -5.68 -9.87
CA GLY A 42 7.08 -6.24 -11.17
C GLY A 42 6.46 -5.46 -12.32
N ALA A 43 5.19 -5.10 -12.21
CA ALA A 43 4.48 -4.31 -13.22
C ALA A 43 5.06 -2.90 -13.36
N VAL A 44 5.39 -2.25 -12.25
CA VAL A 44 5.99 -0.90 -12.26
C VAL A 44 7.38 -0.92 -12.90
N ARG A 45 8.20 -1.89 -12.55
CA ARG A 45 9.55 -2.03 -13.12
C ARG A 45 9.55 -2.29 -14.62
N ALA A 46 8.47 -2.86 -15.15
CA ALA A 46 8.32 -3.11 -16.57
C ALA A 46 7.95 -1.85 -17.38
N VAL A 47 7.56 -0.76 -16.73
CA VAL A 47 7.21 0.50 -17.42
C VAL A 47 8.48 1.16 -17.93
N PRO A 48 8.55 1.54 -19.23
CA PRO A 48 9.70 2.24 -19.79
C PRO A 48 9.96 3.56 -19.07
N GLY A 49 11.21 3.83 -18.75
CA GLY A 49 11.64 5.05 -18.08
C GLY A 49 11.79 4.90 -16.56
N VAL A 50 11.26 3.85 -15.97
CA VAL A 50 11.45 3.53 -14.56
C VAL A 50 12.81 2.89 -14.36
N THR A 51 13.67 3.55 -13.58
CA THR A 51 15.00 3.01 -13.26
C THR A 51 14.97 2.12 -12.04
N SER A 52 14.20 2.52 -11.02
CA SER A 52 14.00 1.71 -9.81
C SER A 52 12.75 2.15 -9.07
N VAL A 53 12.31 1.35 -8.13
CA VAL A 53 11.23 1.68 -7.22
C VAL A 53 11.82 1.75 -5.81
N GLU A 54 11.72 2.92 -5.19
CA GLU A 54 12.25 3.12 -3.85
C GLU A 54 11.29 2.61 -2.78
N LYS A 55 10.00 2.88 -2.97
CA LYS A 55 9.00 2.59 -1.96
C LYS A 55 7.68 2.23 -2.63
N CYS A 56 7.04 1.22 -2.09
CA CYS A 56 5.71 0.83 -2.51
C CYS A 56 4.88 0.52 -1.26
N ARG A 57 3.81 1.27 -1.08
CA ARG A 57 2.84 1.02 -0.02
C ARG A 57 1.50 0.73 -0.63
N VAL A 58 0.94 -0.40 -0.28
CA VAL A 58 -0.39 -0.79 -0.72
C VAL A 58 -1.28 -0.94 0.51
N ARG A 59 -2.33 -0.14 0.55
CA ARG A 59 -3.31 -0.15 1.63
C ARG A 59 -4.61 -0.74 1.14
N LYS A 60 -5.27 -1.50 2.00
CA LYS A 60 -6.59 -2.07 1.70
C LYS A 60 -7.64 -1.33 2.52
N SER A 61 -8.66 -0.82 1.85
CA SER A 61 -9.82 -0.20 2.48
C SER A 61 -11.08 -0.86 1.92
N GLY A 62 -11.75 -1.68 2.73
CA GLY A 62 -12.88 -2.47 2.27
C GLY A 62 -12.48 -3.47 1.18
N PHE A 63 -13.10 -3.38 0.01
CA PHE A 63 -12.80 -4.22 -1.15
C PHE A 63 -11.77 -3.62 -2.09
N MET A 64 -11.39 -2.37 -1.85
CA MET A 64 -10.51 -1.64 -2.74
C MET A 64 -9.12 -1.49 -2.13
N ARG A 65 -8.13 -1.30 -2.99
CA ARG A 65 -6.76 -1.04 -2.59
C ARG A 65 -6.31 0.32 -3.11
N PHE A 66 -5.42 0.94 -2.36
CA PHE A 66 -4.78 2.20 -2.72
C PHE A 66 -3.28 2.00 -2.67
N ALA A 67 -2.57 2.46 -3.68
CA ALA A 67 -1.12 2.33 -3.74
C ALA A 67 -0.43 3.69 -3.76
N ASP A 68 0.61 3.84 -2.97
CA ASP A 68 1.55 4.96 -3.00
C ASP A 68 2.91 4.40 -3.43
N ILE A 69 3.43 4.89 -4.54
CA ILE A 69 4.64 4.35 -5.13
C ILE A 69 5.63 5.48 -5.41
N HIS A 70 6.86 5.30 -4.93
CA HIS A 70 7.98 6.20 -5.22
C HIS A 70 8.84 5.57 -6.31
N VAL A 71 8.83 6.18 -7.46
CA VAL A 71 9.52 5.71 -8.66
C VAL A 71 10.70 6.61 -8.95
N ARG A 72 11.86 6.03 -9.17
CA ARG A 72 13.04 6.76 -9.62
C ARG A 72 13.16 6.73 -11.12
N VAL A 73 13.49 7.88 -11.66
CA VAL A 73 13.73 8.09 -13.09
C VAL A 73 15.10 8.73 -13.28
N ALA A 74 15.59 8.75 -14.51
CA ALA A 74 16.86 9.43 -14.81
C ALA A 74 16.84 10.87 -14.32
N GLY A 75 17.88 11.31 -13.64
CA GLY A 75 17.93 12.66 -13.06
C GLY A 75 17.91 13.78 -14.07
N GLU A 76 18.29 13.50 -15.33
CA GLU A 76 18.25 14.44 -16.46
C GLU A 76 16.87 14.53 -17.11
N SER A 77 15.92 13.72 -16.69
CA SER A 77 14.55 13.73 -17.23
C SER A 77 13.90 15.08 -16.99
N THR A 78 13.17 15.55 -17.99
CA THR A 78 12.35 16.75 -17.84
C THR A 78 11.14 16.44 -16.93
N VAL A 79 10.54 17.49 -16.39
CA VAL A 79 9.29 17.35 -15.61
C VAL A 79 8.21 16.68 -16.47
N ARG A 80 8.14 17.00 -17.77
CA ARG A 80 7.18 16.39 -18.69
C ARG A 80 7.42 14.89 -18.84
N GLU A 81 8.66 14.49 -19.04
CA GLU A 81 9.03 13.06 -19.14
C GLU A 81 8.69 12.31 -17.86
N GLY A 82 9.00 12.89 -16.70
CA GLY A 82 8.65 12.31 -15.41
C GLY A 82 7.14 12.18 -15.22
N HIS A 83 6.39 13.20 -15.62
CA HIS A 83 4.93 13.20 -15.57
C HIS A 83 4.34 12.09 -16.46
N ASP A 84 4.84 11.93 -17.66
CA ASP A 84 4.40 10.89 -18.59
C ASP A 84 4.70 9.49 -18.06
N ILE A 85 5.86 9.30 -17.44
CA ILE A 85 6.22 8.04 -16.79
C ILE A 85 5.26 7.76 -15.62
N ALA A 86 4.95 8.76 -14.80
CA ALA A 86 4.00 8.61 -13.69
C ALA A 86 2.62 8.18 -14.18
N HIS A 87 2.13 8.78 -15.25
CA HIS A 87 0.86 8.38 -15.88
C HIS A 87 0.91 6.97 -16.43
N SER A 88 1.99 6.59 -17.08
CA SER A 88 2.17 5.22 -17.59
C SER A 88 2.15 4.18 -16.46
N VAL A 89 2.80 4.47 -15.35
CA VAL A 89 2.76 3.61 -14.16
C VAL A 89 1.34 3.50 -13.62
N LYS A 90 0.67 4.62 -13.44
CA LYS A 90 -0.70 4.66 -12.92
C LYS A 90 -1.66 3.89 -13.83
N ASP A 91 -1.63 4.14 -15.13
CA ASP A 91 -2.49 3.47 -16.09
C ASP A 91 -2.24 1.96 -16.13
N ARG A 92 -0.97 1.57 -16.10
CA ARG A 92 -0.59 0.16 -16.07
C ARG A 92 -1.17 -0.56 -14.85
N LEU A 93 -1.11 0.07 -13.68
CA LEU A 93 -1.59 -0.53 -12.46
C LEU A 93 -3.12 -0.52 -12.35
N LEU A 94 -3.77 0.53 -12.83
CA LEU A 94 -5.23 0.60 -12.82
C LEU A 94 -5.86 -0.37 -13.83
N ASP A 95 -5.20 -0.60 -14.96
CA ASP A 95 -5.65 -1.56 -15.98
C ASP A 95 -5.36 -3.01 -15.62
N GLY A 96 -4.53 -3.25 -14.62
CA GLY A 96 -4.19 -4.60 -14.14
C GLY A 96 -5.21 -5.18 -13.16
N ASP A 97 -5.06 -6.46 -12.83
CA ASP A 97 -5.94 -7.21 -11.94
C ASP A 97 -5.59 -7.02 -10.45
N PHE A 98 -5.18 -5.82 -10.07
CA PHE A 98 -4.74 -5.55 -8.69
C PHE A 98 -5.85 -5.03 -7.78
N TYR A 99 -7.03 -4.77 -8.31
CA TYR A 99 -8.17 -4.18 -7.58
C TYR A 99 -7.81 -2.85 -6.92
N LEU A 100 -7.07 -2.01 -7.66
CA LEU A 100 -6.67 -0.69 -7.18
C LEU A 100 -7.75 0.35 -7.52
N ALA A 101 -8.18 1.08 -6.49
CA ALA A 101 -9.08 2.21 -6.65
C ALA A 101 -8.34 3.46 -7.13
N ASP A 102 -7.14 3.68 -6.62
CA ASP A 102 -6.28 4.78 -7.03
C ASP A 102 -4.81 4.45 -6.76
N VAL A 103 -3.95 5.13 -7.50
CA VAL A 103 -2.49 5.01 -7.37
C VAL A 103 -1.89 6.41 -7.37
N VAL A 104 -1.12 6.71 -6.34
CA VAL A 104 -0.32 7.92 -6.27
C VAL A 104 1.11 7.55 -6.63
N VAL A 105 1.66 8.21 -7.63
CA VAL A 105 3.03 7.98 -8.08
C VAL A 105 3.87 9.22 -7.80
N HIS A 106 4.87 9.06 -6.96
CA HIS A 106 5.87 10.09 -6.71
C HIS A 106 7.08 9.83 -7.60
N ILE A 107 7.42 10.80 -8.41
CA ILE A 107 8.60 10.72 -9.27
C ILE A 107 9.78 11.37 -8.56
N GLU A 108 10.85 10.60 -8.44
CA GLU A 108 12.08 11.03 -7.80
C GLU A 108 13.25 10.88 -8.78
N PRO A 109 14.20 11.82 -8.76
CA PRO A 109 15.40 11.66 -9.56
C PRO A 109 16.25 10.51 -9.01
N GLU A 110 16.91 9.81 -9.91
CA GLU A 110 17.92 8.86 -9.54
C GLU A 110 19.05 9.62 -8.86
N THR A 111 19.19 9.44 -7.55
CA THR A 111 20.26 10.11 -6.80
C THR A 111 21.51 9.24 -6.80
N HIS A 112 22.62 9.82 -7.22
CA HIS A 112 23.91 9.32 -6.77
C HIS A 112 23.97 9.65 -5.29
N GLN A 113 24.06 8.64 -4.47
CA GLN A 113 24.21 8.86 -3.04
C GLN A 113 25.51 9.56 -2.77
N ASP A 114 25.39 10.69 -2.17
CA ASP A 114 26.52 11.40 -1.58
C ASP A 114 27.08 10.64 -0.37
#